data_2f3382353a698d4253ffa7edc6da216e
#
_entry.id   2f3382353a698d4253ffa7edc6da216e
#
_cell.length_a   1.000
_cell.length_b   1.000
_cell.length_c   1.000
_cell.angle_alpha   90.00
_cell.angle_beta   90.00
_cell.angle_gamma   90.00
#
_symmetry.space_group_name_H-M   'P 1'
#
loop_
_entity.id
_entity.type
_entity.pdbx_description
1 polymer ?
#
loop_
_entity_poly.entity_id
_entity_poly.type
_entity_poly.pdbx_seq_one_letter_code
_entity_poly.pdbx_strand_id
1 'polypeptide(L)'
;MENQEKYNNLSKLVQKLKKSEDPKRKYEYILWLGKKLKEPDSEILVEENKVRGCVSEVFVKATIKAGKLFWEGYSDALITKGLLAFLISGLNELTPNEVVEIDKQFIEDTGLKASLTPSRSNGFLNILLKMQSQANEFL
;
A
#
# COMPACT_ATOMS: atom_id res chain seq x y z
N MET A 1 19.67 -7.46 4.55
CA MET A 1 20.16 -8.13 3.35
C MET A 1 19.16 -9.10 2.78
N GLU A 2 18.84 -10.17 3.47
CA GLU A 2 17.80 -11.10 3.03
C GLU A 2 16.46 -10.40 2.85
N ASN A 3 16.12 -9.46 3.74
CA ASN A 3 14.88 -8.70 3.66
C ASN A 3 14.80 -7.80 2.44
N GLN A 4 15.94 -7.30 1.96
CA GLN A 4 15.96 -6.45 0.77
C GLN A 4 15.67 -7.24 -0.51
N GLU A 5 16.13 -8.47 -0.60
CA GLU A 5 15.83 -9.34 -1.74
C GLU A 5 14.36 -9.74 -1.73
N LYS A 6 13.84 -10.12 -0.55
CA LYS A 6 12.46 -10.51 -0.32
C LYS A 6 11.48 -9.41 -0.74
N TYR A 7 11.77 -8.17 -0.34
CA TYR A 7 10.88 -7.03 -0.53
C TYR A 7 11.44 -6.05 -1.55
N ASN A 8 11.98 -6.58 -2.64
CA ASN A 8 12.67 -5.77 -3.65
C ASN A 8 11.83 -4.61 -4.19
N ASN A 9 10.56 -4.85 -4.52
CA ASN A 9 9.68 -3.80 -5.03
C ASN A 9 9.42 -2.73 -3.98
N LEU A 10 9.10 -3.15 -2.75
CA LEU A 10 8.85 -2.23 -1.66
C LEU A 10 10.10 -1.40 -1.34
N SER A 11 11.27 -2.05 -1.28
CA SER A 11 12.53 -1.36 -1.01
C SER A 11 12.85 -0.30 -2.05
N LYS A 12 12.62 -0.61 -3.32
CA LYS A 12 12.84 0.36 -4.40
C LYS A 12 11.94 1.58 -4.27
N LEU A 13 10.67 1.37 -3.92
CA LEU A 13 9.72 2.46 -3.73
C LEU A 13 10.12 3.34 -2.55
N VAL A 14 10.51 2.72 -1.44
CA VAL A 14 10.97 3.46 -0.26
C VAL A 14 12.21 4.28 -0.59
N GLN A 15 13.19 3.68 -1.28
CA GLN A 15 14.42 4.39 -1.66
C GLN A 15 14.13 5.56 -2.59
N LYS A 16 13.18 5.39 -3.50
CA LYS A 16 12.77 6.47 -4.40
C LYS A 16 12.26 7.67 -3.61
N LEU A 17 11.44 7.43 -2.59
CA LEU A 17 10.94 8.50 -1.73
C LEU A 17 12.04 9.13 -0.87
N LYS A 18 12.97 8.32 -0.37
CA LYS A 18 14.09 8.83 0.45
C LYS A 18 15.02 9.76 -0.30
N LYS A 19 15.13 9.61 -1.62
CA LYS A 19 16.01 10.45 -2.44
C LYS A 19 15.61 11.91 -2.45
N SER A 20 14.36 12.23 -2.22
CA SER A 20 13.88 13.60 -2.13
C SER A 20 13.61 13.96 -0.67
N GLU A 21 14.13 15.09 -0.22
CA GLU A 21 13.83 15.62 1.10
C GLU A 21 12.64 16.59 1.05
N ASP A 22 12.19 16.94 -0.15
CA ASP A 22 11.08 17.88 -0.35
C ASP A 22 9.73 17.18 -0.16
N PRO A 23 8.98 17.53 0.91
CA PRO A 23 7.67 16.91 1.15
C PRO A 23 6.69 17.07 -0.01
N LYS A 24 6.77 18.18 -0.74
CA LYS A 24 5.90 18.43 -1.89
C LYS A 24 6.17 17.44 -3.01
N ARG A 25 7.44 17.17 -3.29
CA ARG A 25 7.83 16.20 -4.33
C ARG A 25 7.41 14.78 -3.97
N LYS A 26 7.52 14.42 -2.70
CA LYS A 26 7.05 13.13 -2.20
C LYS A 26 5.55 13.00 -2.43
N TYR A 27 4.80 14.04 -2.09
CA TYR A 27 3.34 14.07 -2.28
C TYR A 27 2.98 13.90 -3.76
N GLU A 28 3.64 14.64 -4.63
CA GLU A 28 3.42 14.58 -6.06
C GLU A 28 3.72 13.18 -6.62
N TYR A 29 4.76 12.53 -6.14
CA TYR A 29 5.11 11.17 -6.55
C TYR A 29 4.00 10.18 -6.18
N ILE A 30 3.46 10.32 -4.99
CA ILE A 30 2.35 9.47 -4.54
C ILE A 30 1.11 9.69 -5.42
N LEU A 31 0.78 10.94 -5.74
CA LEU A 31 -0.33 11.24 -6.66
C LEU A 31 -0.10 10.57 -8.03
N TRP A 32 1.12 10.64 -8.52
CA TRP A 32 1.49 10.02 -9.79
C TRP A 32 1.28 8.49 -9.76
N LEU A 33 1.68 7.84 -8.68
CA LEU A 33 1.46 6.40 -8.53
C LEU A 33 -0.03 6.07 -8.58
N GLY A 34 -0.86 6.89 -7.96
CA GLY A 34 -2.31 6.68 -7.95
C GLY A 34 -2.91 6.71 -9.35
N LYS A 35 -2.38 7.55 -10.23
CA LYS A 35 -2.87 7.64 -11.61
C LYS A 35 -2.61 6.35 -12.40
N LYS A 36 -1.62 5.57 -11.98
CA LYS A 36 -1.26 4.31 -12.63
C LYS A 36 -2.03 3.12 -12.07
N LEU A 37 -2.76 3.31 -10.98
CA LEU A 37 -3.52 2.22 -10.38
C LEU A 37 -4.65 1.82 -11.32
N LYS A 38 -4.67 0.53 -11.69
CA LYS A 38 -5.69 -0.01 -12.58
C LYS A 38 -7.05 0.04 -11.89
N GLU A 39 -8.09 0.38 -12.65
CA GLU A 39 -9.46 0.30 -12.15
C GLU A 39 -9.77 -1.14 -11.77
N PRO A 40 -10.27 -1.39 -10.54
CA PRO A 40 -10.59 -2.73 -10.13
C PRO A 40 -11.93 -3.20 -10.68
N ASP A 41 -12.17 -4.50 -10.60
CA ASP A 41 -13.49 -5.06 -10.83
C ASP A 41 -14.44 -4.52 -9.75
N SER A 42 -15.64 -4.10 -10.14
CA SER A 42 -16.63 -3.57 -9.19
C SER A 42 -17.00 -4.57 -8.09
N GLU A 43 -16.78 -5.85 -8.31
CA GLU A 43 -17.05 -6.89 -7.31
C GLU A 43 -16.24 -6.74 -6.04
N ILE A 44 -15.09 -6.03 -6.08
CA ILE A 44 -14.29 -5.82 -4.87
C ILE A 44 -14.88 -4.75 -3.95
N LEU A 45 -15.83 -3.94 -4.43
CA LEU A 45 -16.39 -2.82 -3.66
C LEU A 45 -17.48 -3.34 -2.70
N VAL A 46 -17.07 -4.19 -1.78
CA VAL A 46 -17.94 -4.80 -0.77
C VAL A 46 -17.37 -4.54 0.63
N GLU A 47 -18.23 -4.61 1.62
CA GLU A 47 -17.89 -4.26 3.01
C GLU A 47 -16.68 -5.04 3.54
N GLU A 48 -16.56 -6.33 3.22
CA GLU A 48 -15.45 -7.15 3.69
C GLU A 48 -14.09 -6.68 3.18
N ASN A 49 -14.04 -5.94 2.07
CA ASN A 49 -12.81 -5.41 1.48
C ASN A 49 -12.56 -3.96 1.88
N LYS A 50 -13.45 -3.36 2.64
CA LYS A 50 -13.31 -1.95 3.03
C LYS A 50 -12.24 -1.79 4.10
N VAL A 51 -11.39 -0.79 3.89
CA VAL A 51 -10.37 -0.43 4.88
C VAL A 51 -11.00 0.52 5.91
N ARG A 52 -11.04 0.08 7.16
CA ARG A 52 -11.61 0.89 8.24
C ARG A 52 -10.56 1.87 8.76
N GLY A 53 -11.03 2.96 9.34
CA GLY A 53 -10.16 3.99 9.90
C GLY A 53 -9.57 4.93 8.87
N CYS A 54 -10.11 4.95 7.65
CA CYS A 54 -9.74 5.90 6.61
C CYS A 54 -10.84 6.95 6.48
N VAL A 55 -10.44 8.21 6.27
CA VAL A 55 -11.39 9.30 6.00
C VAL A 55 -12.07 9.09 4.64
N SER A 56 -11.31 8.59 3.67
CA SER A 56 -11.80 8.27 2.32
C SER A 56 -12.35 6.87 2.27
N GLU A 57 -13.19 6.58 1.26
CA GLU A 57 -13.56 5.21 0.95
C GLU A 57 -12.36 4.50 0.32
N VAL A 58 -11.98 3.37 0.91
CA VAL A 58 -10.87 2.57 0.41
C VAL A 58 -11.26 1.09 0.47
N PHE A 59 -11.03 0.40 -0.63
CA PHE A 59 -11.24 -1.05 -0.73
C PHE A 59 -9.98 -1.69 -1.26
N VAL A 60 -9.65 -2.87 -0.74
CA VAL A 60 -8.52 -3.66 -1.21
C VAL A 60 -8.87 -5.13 -1.13
N LYS A 61 -8.42 -5.88 -2.13
CA LYS A 61 -8.66 -7.33 -2.17
C LYS A 61 -7.40 -8.07 -2.62
N ALA A 62 -7.05 -9.10 -1.87
CA ALA A 62 -5.97 -10.02 -2.22
C ALA A 62 -6.54 -11.21 -3.00
N THR A 63 -5.80 -11.62 -4.01
CA THR A 63 -6.06 -12.86 -4.75
C THR A 63 -4.76 -13.66 -4.72
N ILE A 64 -4.84 -14.96 -4.45
CA ILE A 64 -3.67 -15.81 -4.45
C ILE A 64 -3.59 -16.59 -5.77
N LYS A 65 -2.39 -16.66 -6.34
CA LYS A 65 -2.13 -17.40 -7.56
C LYS A 65 -0.71 -17.93 -7.53
N ALA A 66 -0.56 -19.24 -7.66
CA ALA A 66 0.74 -19.92 -7.58
C ALA A 66 1.51 -19.56 -6.30
N GLY A 67 0.81 -19.45 -5.18
CA GLY A 67 1.39 -19.15 -3.88
C GLY A 67 1.74 -17.69 -3.64
N LYS A 68 1.47 -16.82 -4.59
CA LYS A 68 1.77 -15.38 -4.51
C LYS A 68 0.52 -14.55 -4.50
N LEU A 69 0.55 -13.44 -3.80
CA LEU A 69 -0.59 -12.52 -3.69
C LEU A 69 -0.54 -11.45 -4.77
N PHE A 70 -1.72 -11.17 -5.31
CA PHE A 70 -1.97 -10.08 -6.25
C PHE A 70 -3.09 -9.23 -5.67
N TRP A 71 -3.03 -7.93 -5.90
CA TRP A 71 -3.90 -6.97 -5.20
C TRP A 71 -4.66 -6.10 -6.17
N GLU A 72 -5.93 -5.87 -5.85
CA GLU A 72 -6.74 -4.85 -6.49
C GLU A 72 -7.18 -3.86 -5.42
N GLY A 73 -7.38 -2.61 -5.80
CA GLY A 73 -7.82 -1.62 -4.85
C GLY A 73 -8.51 -0.43 -5.49
N TYR A 74 -9.27 0.28 -4.67
CA TYR A 74 -10.01 1.46 -5.06
C TYR A 74 -9.98 2.49 -3.93
N SER A 75 -9.92 3.77 -4.28
CA SER A 75 -10.17 4.86 -3.36
C SER A 75 -10.81 6.03 -4.09
N ASP A 76 -11.70 6.73 -3.41
CA ASP A 76 -12.38 7.92 -3.93
C ASP A 76 -11.55 9.21 -3.78
N ALA A 77 -10.41 9.15 -3.07
CA ALA A 77 -9.53 10.31 -2.86
C ALA A 77 -8.19 10.09 -3.55
N LEU A 78 -7.71 11.11 -4.27
CA LEU A 78 -6.50 11.01 -5.09
C LEU A 78 -5.26 10.64 -4.29
N ILE A 79 -5.02 11.28 -3.14
CA ILE A 79 -3.81 10.97 -2.36
C ILE A 79 -3.90 9.58 -1.74
N THR A 80 -5.06 9.18 -1.25
CA THR A 80 -5.26 7.86 -0.69
C THR A 80 -5.11 6.78 -1.76
N LYS A 81 -5.61 7.07 -2.97
CA LYS A 81 -5.42 6.19 -4.12
C LYS A 81 -3.93 5.98 -4.41
N GLY A 82 -3.14 7.03 -4.27
CA GLY A 82 -1.69 6.96 -4.43
C GLY A 82 -1.02 6.11 -3.36
N LEU A 83 -1.43 6.26 -2.10
CA LEU A 83 -0.90 5.46 -1.00
C LEU A 83 -1.25 3.98 -1.20
N LEU A 84 -2.47 3.71 -1.64
CA LEU A 84 -2.91 2.37 -1.99
C LEU A 84 -2.08 1.79 -3.13
N ALA A 85 -1.85 2.58 -4.18
CA ALA A 85 -1.03 2.16 -5.32
C ALA A 85 0.42 1.85 -4.90
N PHE A 86 0.97 2.64 -3.98
CA PHE A 86 2.30 2.40 -3.42
C PHE A 86 2.36 1.01 -2.77
N LEU A 87 1.39 0.71 -1.91
CA LEU A 87 1.35 -0.57 -1.21
C LEU A 87 1.09 -1.74 -2.16
N ILE A 88 0.17 -1.59 -3.10
CA ILE A 88 -0.10 -2.63 -4.10
C ILE A 88 1.17 -2.95 -4.88
N SER A 89 1.88 -1.93 -5.36
CA SER A 89 3.12 -2.12 -6.10
C SER A 89 4.20 -2.79 -5.25
N GLY A 90 4.31 -2.37 -3.99
CA GLY A 90 5.34 -2.89 -3.10
C GLY A 90 5.08 -4.31 -2.64
N LEU A 91 3.82 -4.69 -2.47
CA LEU A 91 3.45 -5.99 -1.93
C LEU A 91 3.05 -7.01 -2.99
N ASN A 92 2.99 -6.59 -4.25
CA ASN A 92 2.58 -7.49 -5.34
C ASN A 92 3.58 -8.62 -5.50
N GLU A 93 3.04 -9.83 -5.73
CA GLU A 93 3.82 -11.06 -5.94
C GLU A 93 4.58 -11.57 -4.71
N LEU A 94 4.27 -11.04 -3.52
CA LEU A 94 4.80 -11.62 -2.28
C LEU A 94 3.92 -12.80 -1.85
N THR A 95 4.51 -13.70 -1.07
CA THR A 95 3.73 -14.79 -0.45
C THR A 95 2.94 -14.23 0.74
N PRO A 96 1.87 -14.94 1.18
CA PRO A 96 1.15 -14.51 2.38
C PRO A 96 2.06 -14.33 3.60
N ASN A 97 2.97 -15.24 3.85
CA ASN A 97 3.92 -15.12 4.97
C ASN A 97 4.77 -13.86 4.87
N GLU A 98 5.25 -13.56 3.66
CA GLU A 98 6.07 -12.37 3.43
C GLU A 98 5.30 -11.09 3.73
N VAL A 99 4.03 -11.02 3.31
CA VAL A 99 3.20 -9.84 3.59
C VAL A 99 2.95 -9.69 5.09
N VAL A 100 2.60 -10.79 5.78
CA VAL A 100 2.32 -10.75 7.22
C VAL A 100 3.55 -10.32 8.02
N GLU A 101 4.74 -10.71 7.59
CA GLU A 101 5.99 -10.41 8.28
C GLU A 101 6.55 -9.00 8.04
N ILE A 102 5.97 -8.22 7.14
CA ILE A 102 6.45 -6.86 6.86
C ILE A 102 6.36 -6.01 8.13
N ASP A 103 7.50 -5.39 8.48
CA ASP A 103 7.56 -4.43 9.58
C ASP A 103 7.07 -3.08 9.07
N LYS A 104 6.12 -2.49 9.79
CA LYS A 104 5.56 -1.17 9.45
C LYS A 104 6.59 -0.04 9.49
N GLN A 105 7.79 -0.30 9.96
CA GLN A 105 8.86 0.70 10.02
C GLN A 105 9.13 1.36 8.67
N PHE A 106 8.90 0.65 7.56
CA PHE A 106 9.11 1.22 6.23
C PHE A 106 8.27 2.49 6.00
N ILE A 107 7.10 2.58 6.65
CA ILE A 107 6.23 3.76 6.54
C ILE A 107 6.96 5.00 7.06
N GLU A 108 7.61 4.88 8.22
CA GLU A 108 8.44 5.96 8.76
C GLU A 108 9.61 6.26 7.82
N ASP A 109 10.22 5.22 7.27
CA ASP A 109 11.39 5.35 6.40
C ASP A 109 11.09 6.12 5.12
N THR A 110 9.84 6.12 4.65
CA THR A 110 9.47 6.88 3.45
C THR A 110 9.57 8.39 3.65
N GLY A 111 9.46 8.84 4.89
CA GLY A 111 9.38 10.27 5.21
C GLY A 111 8.07 10.93 4.80
N LEU A 112 7.07 10.13 4.40
CA LEU A 112 5.77 10.66 3.93
C LEU A 112 4.98 11.37 5.02
N LYS A 113 5.28 11.10 6.28
CA LYS A 113 4.59 11.74 7.40
C LYS A 113 4.62 13.27 7.31
N ALA A 114 5.71 13.83 6.81
CA ALA A 114 5.85 15.27 6.61
C ALA A 114 5.00 15.80 5.44
N SER A 115 4.58 14.90 4.53
CA SER A 115 3.79 15.25 3.36
C SER A 115 2.29 15.05 3.57
N LEU A 116 1.90 14.34 4.62
CA LEU A 116 0.52 13.92 4.84
C LEU A 116 -0.05 14.52 6.11
N THR A 117 -1.37 14.74 6.11
CA THR A 117 -2.08 15.04 7.36
C THR A 117 -2.03 13.80 8.27
N PRO A 118 -2.24 13.96 9.59
CA PRO A 118 -2.31 12.80 10.49
C PRO A 118 -3.36 11.76 10.04
N SER A 119 -4.53 12.22 9.57
CA SER A 119 -5.58 11.31 9.07
C SER A 119 -5.10 10.48 7.89
N ARG A 120 -4.35 11.09 6.96
CA ARG A 120 -3.85 10.38 5.78
C ARG A 120 -2.73 9.41 6.16
N SER A 121 -1.87 9.79 7.12
CA SER A 121 -0.83 8.91 7.64
C SER A 121 -1.45 7.68 8.31
N ASN A 122 -2.50 7.88 9.10
CA ASN A 122 -3.23 6.78 9.74
C ASN A 122 -3.89 5.89 8.69
N GLY A 123 -4.46 6.50 7.63
CA GLY A 123 -5.04 5.75 6.53
C GLY A 123 -4.03 4.85 5.84
N PHE A 124 -2.81 5.36 5.63
CA PHE A 124 -1.72 4.58 5.03
C PHE A 124 -1.43 3.33 5.86
N LEU A 125 -1.26 3.51 7.16
CA LEU A 125 -1.05 2.38 8.07
C LEU A 125 -2.23 1.41 8.04
N ASN A 126 -3.46 1.92 8.05
CA ASN A 126 -4.65 1.08 8.07
C ASN A 126 -4.80 0.26 6.79
N ILE A 127 -4.38 0.79 5.64
CA ILE A 127 -4.36 0.02 4.40
C ILE A 127 -3.38 -1.15 4.52
N LEU A 128 -2.18 -0.90 5.02
CA LEU A 128 -1.21 -1.97 5.24
C LEU A 128 -1.75 -3.05 6.17
N LEU A 129 -2.35 -2.65 7.28
CA LEU A 129 -2.90 -3.60 8.24
C LEU A 129 -4.03 -4.45 7.63
N LYS A 130 -4.86 -3.83 6.81
CA LYS A 130 -5.92 -4.57 6.08
C LYS A 130 -5.32 -5.59 5.12
N MET A 131 -4.29 -5.19 4.38
CA MET A 131 -3.61 -6.10 3.46
C MET A 131 -2.97 -7.27 4.21
N GLN A 132 -2.33 -7.00 5.34
CA GLN A 132 -1.75 -8.05 6.18
C GLN A 132 -2.83 -8.98 6.74
N SER A 133 -3.98 -8.43 7.13
CA SER A 133 -5.11 -9.23 7.61
C SER A 133 -5.62 -10.18 6.53
N GLN A 134 -5.77 -9.67 5.30
CA GLN A 134 -6.19 -10.52 4.18
C GLN A 134 -5.15 -11.58 3.85
N ALA A 135 -3.86 -11.22 3.90
CA ALA A 135 -2.79 -12.18 3.67
C ALA A 135 -2.83 -13.31 4.70
N ASN A 136 -3.10 -12.96 5.96
CA ASN A 136 -3.18 -13.93 7.04
C ASN A 136 -4.28 -14.98 6.83
N GLU A 137 -5.35 -14.62 6.12
CA GLU A 137 -6.43 -15.55 5.81
C GLU A 137 -5.98 -16.70 4.90
N PHE A 138 -4.88 -16.54 4.19
CA PHE A 138 -4.31 -17.58 3.31
C PHE A 138 -3.29 -18.48 4.00
N LEU A 139 -3.02 -18.26 5.26
CA LEU A 139 -2.05 -19.07 6.03
C LEU A 139 -2.67 -20.33 6.63
#